data_333a167ce8c5e24b16cf31244d1ed74a
#
_entry.id   333a167ce8c5e24b16cf31244d1ed74a
#
_cell.length_a   1.000
_cell.length_b   1.000
_cell.length_c   1.000
_cell.angle_alpha   90.00
_cell.angle_beta   90.00
_cell.angle_gamma   90.00
#
_symmetry.space_group_name_H-M   'P 1'
#
loop_
_entity.id
_entity.type
_entity.pdbx_description
1 polymer ?
#
loop_
_entity_poly.entity_id
_entity_poly.type
_entity_poly.pdbx_seq_one_letter_code
_entity_poly.pdbx_strand_id
1 'polypeptide(L)'
;MEVIMVQGNWWKWALSLGLPRIVFFTVPEMEIASPKTPLFLAITLWAVIAWAVEILPSAIVAAILTFLYALFVTKPAVAFSSWCTFLPWMCFSALIIAQVLNRTGLGKRIALHSMILMGSSFTKTMIGLMGAGIILTLLVPSGLARTVIFVAIAQGLIQALNVDTRSRMSSALIMGGYLAAIAPGLFCITGTEMNLLALQVVTNTTGVPVEYVDFIIQMAPFSIFYMACSIMMVFIIRGKERLQNEESLKTVLEERLKEMGPVSADEIKIFLVLSIGFIAFVTEQWHHLPGAFVFALVGMACFMPGMNLATEQDLRKVNLSFLIFLAACMSIGAVAQDLNIPKWISAHMSSLFEGRGAVMAISFSYVLGVIVNFLMTPMAAVGALGSPLAVSLGMDPYTLVYALLYGLGQLLFPYEIGYLLYTFMSGAVTLRHIMGAFAIRMVAFAFFIPLILVPYWKMVGFLK
;
A
#
# COMPACT_ATOMS: atom_id res chain seq x y z
N MET A 1 -25.41 -14.17 5.95
CA MET A 1 -25.73 -12.89 6.59
C MET A 1 -25.97 -13.19 8.05
N GLU A 2 -24.86 -13.45 8.78
CA GLU A 2 -24.91 -13.72 10.21
C GLU A 2 -25.01 -12.38 10.95
N VAL A 3 -26.05 -12.27 11.72
CA VAL A 3 -26.28 -11.19 12.68
C VAL A 3 -25.08 -11.18 13.63
N ILE A 4 -24.27 -10.11 13.56
CA ILE A 4 -23.14 -9.88 14.47
C ILE A 4 -23.71 -9.88 15.88
N MET A 5 -23.48 -10.98 16.60
CA MET A 5 -23.90 -11.09 17.99
C MET A 5 -23.11 -10.08 18.83
N VAL A 6 -23.81 -9.07 19.33
CA VAL A 6 -23.34 -7.99 20.23
C VAL A 6 -22.95 -8.54 21.63
N GLN A 7 -23.01 -9.84 21.85
CA GLN A 7 -22.69 -10.47 23.13
C GLN A 7 -21.18 -10.70 23.28
N GLY A 8 -20.55 -9.87 24.08
CA GLY A 8 -19.17 -10.07 24.57
C GLY A 8 -18.15 -8.94 24.29
N ASN A 9 -18.47 -7.95 23.45
CA ASN A 9 -17.51 -6.93 23.01
C ASN A 9 -17.69 -5.55 23.67
N TRP A 10 -18.31 -5.48 24.87
CA TRP A 10 -18.53 -4.21 25.55
C TRP A 10 -17.25 -3.40 25.80
N TRP A 11 -16.12 -4.09 26.01
CA TRP A 11 -14.83 -3.44 26.22
C TRP A 11 -14.32 -2.69 24.97
N LYS A 12 -14.65 -3.18 23.78
CA LYS A 12 -14.32 -2.50 22.50
C LYS A 12 -15.08 -1.17 22.40
N TRP A 13 -16.37 -1.19 22.75
CA TRP A 13 -17.19 0.02 22.82
C TRP A 13 -16.74 0.96 23.93
N ALA A 14 -16.41 0.44 25.11
CA ALA A 14 -15.89 1.23 26.22
C ALA A 14 -14.57 1.92 25.84
N LEU A 15 -13.66 1.21 25.16
CA LEU A 15 -12.40 1.77 24.68
C LEU A 15 -12.63 2.84 23.61
N SER A 16 -13.45 2.54 22.60
CA SER A 16 -13.67 3.44 21.47
C SER A 16 -14.47 4.71 21.82
N LEU A 17 -15.29 4.68 22.84
CA LEU A 17 -16.05 5.85 23.31
C LEU A 17 -15.36 6.55 24.49
N GLY A 18 -14.63 5.80 25.32
CA GLY A 18 -14.00 6.35 26.54
C GLY A 18 -12.76 7.18 26.23
N LEU A 19 -11.80 6.63 25.48
CA LEU A 19 -10.57 7.36 25.15
C LEU A 19 -10.81 8.66 24.35
N PRO A 20 -11.67 8.69 23.32
CA PRO A 20 -12.01 9.95 22.65
C PRO A 20 -12.63 11.01 23.56
N ARG A 21 -13.46 10.60 24.53
CA ARG A 21 -14.00 11.52 25.53
C ARG A 21 -12.89 12.13 26.39
N ILE A 22 -11.96 11.32 26.86
CA ILE A 22 -10.81 11.81 27.63
C ILE A 22 -10.05 12.85 26.81
N VAL A 23 -9.72 12.56 25.55
CA VAL A 23 -9.03 13.50 24.64
C VAL A 23 -9.82 14.78 24.47
N PHE A 24 -11.14 14.70 24.27
CA PHE A 24 -11.99 15.88 24.11
C PHE A 24 -11.95 16.83 25.33
N PHE A 25 -11.91 16.30 26.55
CA PHE A 25 -11.90 17.11 27.78
C PHE A 25 -10.49 17.48 28.27
N THR A 26 -9.44 16.77 27.87
CA THR A 26 -8.08 17.00 28.36
C THR A 26 -7.21 17.81 27.40
N VAL A 27 -7.53 17.81 26.10
CA VAL A 27 -6.77 18.61 25.14
C VAL A 27 -7.18 20.09 25.29
N PRO A 28 -6.23 20.96 25.69
CA PRO A 28 -6.53 22.39 25.82
C PRO A 28 -6.81 23.04 24.48
N GLU A 29 -7.47 24.18 24.48
CA GLU A 29 -7.56 25.02 23.27
C GLU A 29 -6.16 25.40 22.79
N MET A 30 -5.92 25.20 21.53
CA MET A 30 -4.60 25.42 20.91
C MET A 30 -4.58 26.82 20.28
N GLU A 31 -3.66 27.68 20.67
CA GLU A 31 -3.62 29.10 20.24
C GLU A 31 -3.58 29.31 18.72
N ILE A 32 -3.00 28.37 17.97
CA ILE A 32 -2.83 28.47 16.50
C ILE A 32 -3.91 27.68 15.75
N ALA A 33 -4.50 26.67 16.40
CA ALA A 33 -5.48 25.77 15.78
C ALA A 33 -6.92 26.21 16.12
N SER A 34 -7.88 25.74 15.32
CA SER A 34 -9.30 26.03 15.52
C SER A 34 -9.81 25.52 16.89
N PRO A 35 -10.76 26.22 17.55
CA PRO A 35 -11.43 25.74 18.77
C PRO A 35 -12.10 24.36 18.61
N LYS A 36 -12.35 23.93 17.38
CA LYS A 36 -12.91 22.59 17.08
C LYS A 36 -11.89 21.46 17.07
N THR A 37 -10.60 21.76 17.28
CA THR A 37 -9.51 20.78 17.27
C THR A 37 -9.70 19.64 18.28
N PRO A 38 -10.10 19.86 19.54
CA PRO A 38 -10.37 18.75 20.47
C PRO A 38 -11.44 17.79 19.97
N LEU A 39 -12.49 18.32 19.33
CA LEU A 39 -13.56 17.51 18.76
C LEU A 39 -13.09 16.71 17.55
N PHE A 40 -12.30 17.33 16.67
CA PHE A 40 -11.65 16.64 15.53
C PHE A 40 -10.78 15.49 16.02
N LEU A 41 -9.91 15.72 17.00
CA LEU A 41 -9.03 14.69 17.57
C LEU A 41 -9.82 13.55 18.20
N ALA A 42 -10.90 13.86 18.95
CA ALA A 42 -11.75 12.85 19.54
C ALA A 42 -12.45 11.98 18.49
N ILE A 43 -13.03 12.58 17.44
CA ILE A 43 -13.70 11.86 16.35
C ILE A 43 -12.67 11.02 15.56
N THR A 44 -11.50 11.58 15.27
CA THR A 44 -10.41 10.86 14.58
C THR A 44 -9.96 9.66 15.42
N LEU A 45 -9.71 9.85 16.72
CA LEU A 45 -9.28 8.79 17.62
C LEU A 45 -10.36 7.70 17.74
N TRP A 46 -11.63 8.08 17.78
CA TRP A 46 -12.73 7.11 17.73
C TRP A 46 -12.64 6.23 16.48
N ALA A 47 -12.49 6.83 15.31
CA ALA A 47 -12.41 6.07 14.06
C ALA A 47 -11.19 5.15 14.02
N VAL A 48 -10.03 5.64 14.46
CA VAL A 48 -8.78 4.87 14.54
C VAL A 48 -8.95 3.66 15.46
N ILE A 49 -9.50 3.86 16.67
CA ILE A 49 -9.77 2.75 17.60
C ILE A 49 -10.80 1.80 17.00
N ALA A 50 -11.89 2.31 16.41
CA ALA A 50 -12.93 1.49 15.80
C ALA A 50 -12.37 0.61 14.66
N TRP A 51 -11.42 1.11 13.87
CA TRP A 51 -10.69 0.32 12.87
C TRP A 51 -9.75 -0.70 13.51
N ALA A 52 -8.98 -0.30 14.52
CA ALA A 52 -7.99 -1.16 15.16
C ALA A 52 -8.61 -2.37 15.87
N VAL A 53 -9.76 -2.17 16.54
CA VAL A 53 -10.47 -3.25 17.26
C VAL A 53 -11.61 -3.89 16.46
N GLU A 54 -11.79 -3.45 15.20
CA GLU A 54 -12.80 -3.97 14.26
C GLU A 54 -14.22 -4.02 14.88
N ILE A 55 -14.69 -2.88 15.39
CA ILE A 55 -16.04 -2.78 15.99
C ILE A 55 -17.13 -2.88 14.92
N LEU A 56 -16.89 -2.19 13.79
CA LEU A 56 -17.76 -2.12 12.62
C LEU A 56 -16.92 -2.33 11.35
N PRO A 57 -17.55 -2.70 10.22
CA PRO A 57 -16.87 -2.75 8.94
C PRO A 57 -16.17 -1.42 8.63
N SER A 58 -14.94 -1.46 8.14
CA SER A 58 -14.09 -0.28 7.95
C SER A 58 -14.76 0.83 7.12
N ALA A 59 -15.55 0.48 6.10
CA ALA A 59 -16.28 1.44 5.29
C ALA A 59 -17.38 2.17 6.07
N ILE A 60 -18.04 1.48 7.02
CA ILE A 60 -19.08 2.10 7.86
C ILE A 60 -18.45 3.10 8.83
N VAL A 61 -17.35 2.72 9.51
CA VAL A 61 -16.57 3.65 10.35
C VAL A 61 -16.13 4.86 9.54
N ALA A 62 -15.62 4.65 8.33
CA ALA A 62 -15.18 5.69 7.41
C ALA A 62 -16.31 6.66 7.02
N ALA A 63 -17.47 6.12 6.69
CA ALA A 63 -18.66 6.94 6.40
C ALA A 63 -19.09 7.77 7.62
N ILE A 64 -19.21 7.14 8.79
CA ILE A 64 -19.57 7.83 10.05
C ILE A 64 -18.56 8.94 10.35
N LEU A 65 -17.25 8.67 10.24
CA LEU A 65 -16.19 9.66 10.44
C LEU A 65 -16.41 10.90 9.57
N THR A 66 -16.59 10.70 8.27
CA THR A 66 -16.75 11.80 7.29
C THR A 66 -18.03 12.61 7.59
N PHE A 67 -19.14 11.94 7.94
CA PHE A 67 -20.38 12.63 8.33
C PHE A 67 -20.24 13.38 9.65
N LEU A 68 -19.57 12.82 10.66
CA LEU A 68 -19.31 13.53 11.92
C LEU A 68 -18.44 14.78 11.69
N TYR A 69 -17.46 14.72 10.82
CA TYR A 69 -16.70 15.91 10.44
C TYR A 69 -17.58 16.97 9.78
N ALA A 70 -18.40 16.56 8.81
CA ALA A 70 -19.29 17.50 8.10
C ALA A 70 -20.35 18.16 9.00
N LEU A 71 -20.82 17.44 10.02
CA LEU A 71 -21.86 17.93 10.93
C LEU A 71 -21.30 18.82 12.05
N PHE A 72 -20.14 18.46 12.61
CA PHE A 72 -19.69 19.04 13.88
C PHE A 72 -18.37 19.80 13.78
N VAL A 73 -17.50 19.45 12.83
CA VAL A 73 -16.12 19.95 12.80
C VAL A 73 -15.92 21.01 11.73
N THR A 74 -16.28 20.73 10.48
CA THR A 74 -15.98 21.59 9.33
C THR A 74 -17.18 21.66 8.36
N LYS A 75 -17.01 22.39 7.26
CA LYS A 75 -18.04 22.46 6.20
C LYS A 75 -18.08 21.12 5.43
N PRO A 76 -19.27 20.68 4.98
CA PRO A 76 -19.41 19.46 4.18
C PRO A 76 -18.48 19.43 2.94
N ALA A 77 -18.28 20.59 2.29
CA ALA A 77 -17.39 20.71 1.14
C ALA A 77 -15.93 20.34 1.46
N VAL A 78 -15.46 20.57 2.69
CA VAL A 78 -14.11 20.17 3.15
C VAL A 78 -14.10 18.70 3.53
N ALA A 79 -15.08 18.25 4.33
CA ALA A 79 -15.15 16.85 4.76
C ALA A 79 -15.24 15.87 3.59
N PHE A 80 -15.95 16.22 2.52
CA PHE A 80 -16.11 15.40 1.32
C PHE A 80 -15.17 15.79 0.17
N SER A 81 -14.24 16.72 0.38
CA SER A 81 -13.31 17.20 -0.67
C SER A 81 -12.50 16.09 -1.34
N SER A 82 -12.20 15.02 -0.62
CA SER A 82 -11.48 13.85 -1.13
C SER A 82 -12.10 13.26 -2.39
N TRP A 83 -13.43 13.26 -2.49
CA TRP A 83 -14.16 12.74 -3.67
C TRP A 83 -14.00 13.62 -4.92
N CYS A 84 -13.60 14.88 -4.74
CA CYS A 84 -13.30 15.81 -5.82
C CYS A 84 -11.86 15.71 -6.30
N THR A 85 -11.03 14.84 -5.71
CA THR A 85 -9.65 14.58 -6.14
C THR A 85 -9.59 13.40 -7.11
N PHE A 86 -8.49 13.29 -7.86
CA PHE A 86 -8.32 12.19 -8.82
C PHE A 86 -8.05 10.83 -8.17
N LEU A 87 -7.56 10.79 -6.93
CA LEU A 87 -7.11 9.56 -6.30
C LEU A 87 -8.21 8.50 -6.13
N PRO A 88 -9.42 8.79 -5.60
CA PRO A 88 -10.48 7.79 -5.54
C PRO A 88 -10.86 7.23 -6.92
N TRP A 89 -10.90 8.08 -7.96
CA TRP A 89 -11.21 7.68 -9.34
C TRP A 89 -10.10 6.84 -9.96
N MET A 90 -8.86 7.16 -9.67
CA MET A 90 -7.73 6.34 -10.07
C MET A 90 -7.76 4.96 -9.39
N CYS A 91 -8.04 4.90 -8.08
CA CYS A 91 -8.20 3.63 -7.38
C CYS A 91 -9.41 2.83 -7.88
N PHE A 92 -10.51 3.50 -8.20
CA PHE A 92 -11.65 2.87 -8.88
C PHE A 92 -11.22 2.21 -10.19
N SER A 93 -10.51 2.93 -11.05
CA SER A 93 -9.99 2.43 -12.32
C SER A 93 -9.00 1.28 -12.12
N ALA A 94 -8.13 1.36 -11.09
CA ALA A 94 -7.24 0.27 -10.72
C ALA A 94 -7.98 -1.02 -10.38
N LEU A 95 -9.08 -0.92 -9.65
CA LEU A 95 -9.92 -2.08 -9.32
C LEU A 95 -10.60 -2.68 -10.56
N ILE A 96 -11.04 -1.86 -11.52
CA ILE A 96 -11.55 -2.34 -12.81
C ILE A 96 -10.46 -3.06 -13.60
N ILE A 97 -9.31 -2.44 -13.75
CA ILE A 97 -8.15 -3.04 -14.45
C ILE A 97 -7.78 -4.39 -13.82
N ALA A 98 -7.79 -4.47 -12.47
CA ALA A 98 -7.52 -5.71 -11.77
C ALA A 98 -8.53 -6.82 -12.11
N GLN A 99 -9.83 -6.51 -12.24
CA GLN A 99 -10.84 -7.47 -12.67
C GLN A 99 -10.59 -7.94 -14.11
N VAL A 100 -10.28 -7.02 -15.02
CA VAL A 100 -9.96 -7.34 -16.41
C VAL A 100 -8.73 -8.24 -16.50
N LEU A 101 -7.65 -7.93 -15.78
CA LEU A 101 -6.42 -8.72 -15.76
C LEU A 101 -6.63 -10.12 -15.20
N ASN A 102 -7.43 -10.26 -14.16
CA ASN A 102 -7.77 -11.56 -13.60
C ASN A 102 -8.59 -12.41 -14.60
N ARG A 103 -9.55 -11.77 -15.29
CA ARG A 103 -10.40 -12.46 -16.26
C ARG A 103 -9.63 -12.85 -17.53
N THR A 104 -8.80 -11.98 -18.07
CA THR A 104 -8.01 -12.26 -19.27
C THR A 104 -6.86 -13.24 -19.01
N GLY A 105 -6.34 -13.29 -17.77
CA GLY A 105 -5.21 -14.13 -17.42
C GLY A 105 -3.84 -13.53 -17.77
N LEU A 106 -3.77 -12.32 -18.33
CA LEU A 106 -2.51 -11.69 -18.74
C LEU A 106 -1.46 -11.67 -17.61
N GLY A 107 -1.87 -11.30 -16.39
CA GLY A 107 -0.97 -11.28 -15.24
C GLY A 107 -0.36 -12.63 -14.93
N LYS A 108 -1.17 -13.70 -14.99
CA LYS A 108 -0.70 -15.09 -14.80
C LYS A 108 0.28 -15.50 -15.90
N ARG A 109 -0.02 -15.15 -17.16
CA ARG A 109 0.84 -15.46 -18.31
C ARG A 109 2.20 -14.77 -18.20
N ILE A 110 2.25 -13.48 -17.85
CA ILE A 110 3.48 -12.72 -17.63
C ILE A 110 4.33 -13.40 -16.54
N ALA A 111 3.70 -13.78 -15.42
CA ALA A 111 4.40 -14.43 -14.32
C ALA A 111 4.99 -15.79 -14.73
N LEU A 112 4.21 -16.64 -15.42
CA LEU A 112 4.68 -17.96 -15.88
C LEU A 112 5.84 -17.82 -16.87
N HIS A 113 5.75 -16.92 -17.86
CA HIS A 113 6.82 -16.69 -18.82
C HIS A 113 8.09 -16.19 -18.14
N SER A 114 7.98 -15.26 -17.21
CA SER A 114 9.15 -14.74 -16.48
C SER A 114 9.85 -15.82 -15.65
N MET A 115 9.09 -16.72 -15.00
CA MET A 115 9.65 -17.83 -14.25
C MET A 115 10.33 -18.86 -15.17
N ILE A 116 9.71 -19.23 -16.29
CA ILE A 116 10.26 -20.18 -17.27
C ILE A 116 11.55 -19.63 -17.88
N LEU A 117 11.59 -18.33 -18.22
CA LEU A 117 12.75 -17.67 -18.79
C LEU A 117 13.99 -17.73 -17.87
N MET A 118 13.78 -17.61 -16.56
CA MET A 118 14.86 -17.66 -15.58
C MET A 118 15.40 -19.07 -15.34
N GLY A 119 14.58 -20.12 -15.51
CA GLY A 119 15.01 -21.52 -15.44
C GLY A 119 14.36 -22.33 -14.31
N SER A 120 14.88 -23.55 -14.06
CA SER A 120 14.23 -24.64 -13.33
C SER A 120 14.56 -24.73 -11.84
N SER A 121 15.45 -23.91 -11.28
CA SER A 121 15.74 -23.96 -9.85
C SER A 121 14.83 -23.07 -9.02
N PHE A 122 14.62 -23.40 -7.75
CA PHE A 122 13.85 -22.56 -6.81
C PHE A 122 14.31 -21.09 -6.83
N THR A 123 15.63 -20.86 -6.77
CA THR A 123 16.20 -19.51 -6.79
C THR A 123 15.85 -18.75 -8.07
N LYS A 124 16.02 -19.40 -9.22
CA LYS A 124 15.72 -18.81 -10.53
C LYS A 124 14.23 -18.50 -10.67
N THR A 125 13.37 -19.40 -10.19
CA THR A 125 11.92 -19.20 -10.18
C THR A 125 11.53 -18.00 -9.30
N MET A 126 12.13 -17.82 -8.12
CA MET A 126 11.87 -16.67 -7.27
C MET A 126 12.35 -15.35 -7.90
N ILE A 127 13.50 -15.35 -8.58
CA ILE A 127 13.98 -14.19 -9.35
C ILE A 127 13.03 -13.88 -10.50
N GLY A 128 12.60 -14.91 -11.24
CA GLY A 128 11.61 -14.75 -12.31
C GLY A 128 10.28 -14.19 -11.81
N LEU A 129 9.83 -14.67 -10.66
CA LEU A 129 8.62 -14.17 -10.04
C LEU A 129 8.75 -12.69 -9.62
N MET A 130 9.91 -12.29 -9.07
CA MET A 130 10.22 -10.89 -8.76
C MET A 130 10.28 -10.03 -10.03
N GLY A 131 10.86 -10.54 -11.12
CA GLY A 131 10.86 -9.87 -12.43
C GLY A 131 9.46 -9.66 -12.98
N ALA A 132 8.59 -10.67 -12.88
CA ALA A 132 7.17 -10.53 -13.21
C ALA A 132 6.49 -9.49 -12.31
N GLY A 133 6.84 -9.43 -11.04
CA GLY A 133 6.36 -8.43 -10.08
C GLY A 133 6.70 -7.00 -10.53
N ILE A 134 7.92 -6.76 -11.03
CA ILE A 134 8.32 -5.47 -11.58
C ILE A 134 7.43 -5.09 -12.77
N ILE A 135 7.28 -6.01 -13.75
CA ILE A 135 6.45 -5.77 -14.93
C ILE A 135 4.99 -5.49 -14.53
N LEU A 136 4.43 -6.33 -13.67
CA LEU A 136 3.04 -6.15 -13.24
C LEU A 136 2.83 -4.91 -12.37
N THR A 137 3.84 -4.46 -11.64
CA THR A 137 3.74 -3.21 -10.87
C THR A 137 3.58 -1.99 -11.78
N LEU A 138 4.23 -1.98 -12.94
CA LEU A 138 4.09 -0.89 -13.92
C LEU A 138 2.69 -0.88 -14.57
N LEU A 139 2.09 -2.06 -14.68
CA LEU A 139 0.81 -2.26 -15.37
C LEU A 139 -0.40 -2.24 -14.42
N VAL A 140 -0.22 -2.64 -13.15
CA VAL A 140 -1.31 -2.91 -12.20
C VAL A 140 -1.06 -2.17 -10.89
N PRO A 141 -1.65 -1.01 -10.66
CA PRO A 141 -1.43 -0.22 -9.45
C PRO A 141 -2.25 -0.73 -8.24
N SER A 142 -2.40 -2.02 -8.10
CA SER A 142 -3.07 -2.64 -6.96
C SER A 142 -2.24 -3.78 -6.39
N GLY A 143 -1.74 -3.58 -5.18
CA GLY A 143 -0.98 -4.58 -4.43
C GLY A 143 -1.81 -5.84 -4.16
N LEU A 144 -3.10 -5.68 -3.87
CA LEU A 144 -4.01 -6.81 -3.64
C LEU A 144 -4.19 -7.65 -4.91
N ALA A 145 -4.45 -7.02 -6.06
CA ALA A 145 -4.65 -7.73 -7.32
C ALA A 145 -3.41 -8.56 -7.70
N ARG A 146 -2.22 -7.96 -7.61
CA ARG A 146 -0.96 -8.69 -7.86
C ARG A 146 -0.75 -9.83 -6.87
N THR A 147 -1.06 -9.62 -5.59
CA THR A 147 -0.96 -10.66 -4.55
C THR A 147 -1.85 -11.85 -4.86
N VAL A 148 -3.11 -11.62 -5.26
CA VAL A 148 -4.03 -12.70 -5.63
C VAL A 148 -3.46 -13.53 -6.77
N ILE A 149 -2.92 -12.91 -7.82
CA ILE A 149 -2.32 -13.61 -8.97
C ILE A 149 -1.14 -14.48 -8.51
N PHE A 150 -0.17 -13.90 -7.81
CA PHE A 150 1.06 -14.59 -7.45
C PHE A 150 0.88 -15.66 -6.38
N VAL A 151 0.01 -15.43 -5.40
CA VAL A 151 -0.33 -16.43 -4.38
C VAL A 151 -1.05 -17.62 -5.03
N ALA A 152 -1.96 -17.39 -5.98
CA ALA A 152 -2.62 -18.48 -6.71
C ALA A 152 -1.62 -19.32 -7.54
N ILE A 153 -0.63 -18.69 -8.16
CA ILE A 153 0.46 -19.41 -8.86
C ILE A 153 1.27 -20.24 -7.86
N ALA A 154 1.66 -19.65 -6.73
CA ALA A 154 2.42 -20.36 -5.70
C ALA A 154 1.64 -21.56 -5.12
N GLN A 155 0.32 -21.42 -4.87
CA GLN A 155 -0.55 -22.52 -4.46
C GLN A 155 -0.61 -23.63 -5.52
N GLY A 156 -0.70 -23.25 -6.79
CA GLY A 156 -0.67 -24.20 -7.90
C GLY A 156 0.65 -24.99 -7.97
N LEU A 157 1.79 -24.33 -7.69
CA LEU A 157 3.09 -25.01 -7.60
C LEU A 157 3.17 -25.98 -6.41
N ILE A 158 2.69 -25.57 -5.25
CA ILE A 158 2.65 -26.42 -4.05
C ILE A 158 1.87 -27.71 -4.35
N GLN A 159 0.71 -27.60 -4.99
CA GLN A 159 -0.13 -28.75 -5.34
C GLN A 159 0.54 -29.63 -6.39
N ALA A 160 1.06 -29.05 -7.46
CA ALA A 160 1.67 -29.82 -8.58
C ALA A 160 2.96 -30.53 -8.16
N LEU A 161 3.73 -29.95 -7.25
CA LEU A 161 4.97 -30.50 -6.73
C LEU A 161 4.78 -31.36 -5.47
N ASN A 162 3.53 -31.56 -5.03
CA ASN A 162 3.19 -32.30 -3.80
C ASN A 162 3.96 -31.82 -2.56
N VAL A 163 4.14 -30.49 -2.42
CA VAL A 163 4.80 -29.89 -1.25
C VAL A 163 3.85 -29.90 -0.06
N ASP A 164 4.33 -30.33 1.10
CA ASP A 164 3.53 -30.27 2.33
C ASP A 164 3.20 -28.81 2.66
N THR A 165 1.90 -28.52 2.83
CA THR A 165 1.37 -27.18 3.11
C THR A 165 1.88 -26.57 4.42
N ARG A 166 2.33 -27.40 5.37
CA ARG A 166 2.90 -26.95 6.65
C ARG A 166 4.42 -26.80 6.64
N SER A 167 5.06 -27.13 5.52
CA SER A 167 6.53 -27.05 5.38
C SER A 167 7.03 -25.62 5.29
N ARG A 168 8.32 -25.42 5.52
CA ARG A 168 8.99 -24.13 5.28
C ARG A 168 9.05 -23.82 3.78
N MET A 169 9.16 -24.85 2.93
CA MET A 169 9.13 -24.70 1.47
C MET A 169 7.79 -24.11 1.00
N SER A 170 6.68 -24.62 1.51
CA SER A 170 5.35 -24.07 1.20
C SER A 170 5.23 -22.59 1.65
N SER A 171 5.65 -22.29 2.88
CA SER A 171 5.68 -20.90 3.37
C SER A 171 6.58 -20.01 2.51
N ALA A 172 7.72 -20.51 2.02
CA ALA A 172 8.64 -19.77 1.16
C ALA A 172 8.06 -19.51 -0.23
N LEU A 173 7.38 -20.48 -0.84
CA LEU A 173 6.70 -20.30 -2.13
C LEU A 173 5.59 -19.26 -2.07
N ILE A 174 4.72 -19.35 -1.08
CA ILE A 174 3.61 -18.39 -0.91
C ILE A 174 4.14 -16.99 -0.59
N MET A 175 5.10 -16.88 0.35
CA MET A 175 5.71 -15.59 0.70
C MET A 175 6.53 -15.02 -0.45
N GLY A 176 7.15 -15.86 -1.27
CA GLY A 176 7.79 -15.45 -2.53
C GLY A 176 6.81 -14.78 -3.48
N GLY A 177 5.63 -15.37 -3.66
CA GLY A 177 4.53 -14.76 -4.42
C GLY A 177 4.08 -13.42 -3.86
N TYR A 178 3.81 -13.37 -2.54
CA TYR A 178 3.44 -12.15 -1.85
C TYR A 178 4.50 -11.04 -1.99
N LEU A 179 5.76 -11.36 -1.72
CA LEU A 179 6.84 -10.38 -1.78
C LEU A 179 7.11 -9.92 -3.22
N ALA A 180 6.98 -10.79 -4.22
CA ALA A 180 7.06 -10.42 -5.63
C ALA A 180 5.91 -9.49 -6.05
N ALA A 181 4.72 -9.63 -5.47
CA ALA A 181 3.60 -8.73 -5.71
C ALA A 181 3.81 -7.33 -5.13
N ILE A 182 4.44 -7.23 -3.96
CA ILE A 182 4.45 -6.00 -3.16
C ILE A 182 5.78 -5.25 -3.24
N ALA A 183 6.93 -5.95 -3.18
CA ALA A 183 8.23 -5.30 -3.09
C ALA A 183 8.54 -4.35 -4.26
N PRO A 184 8.26 -4.70 -5.53
CA PRO A 184 8.44 -3.77 -6.63
C PRO A 184 7.50 -2.55 -6.57
N GLY A 185 6.38 -2.65 -5.86
CA GLY A 185 5.39 -1.57 -5.75
C GLY A 185 5.90 -0.31 -5.10
N LEU A 186 6.98 -0.39 -4.34
CA LEU A 186 7.61 0.76 -3.70
C LEU A 186 8.43 1.62 -4.67
N PHE A 187 8.73 1.09 -5.86
CA PHE A 187 9.59 1.75 -6.83
C PHE A 187 8.90 2.84 -7.64
N CYS A 188 7.58 2.81 -7.77
CA CYS A 188 6.83 3.77 -8.57
C CYS A 188 5.57 4.27 -7.87
N ILE A 189 5.13 5.46 -8.25
CA ILE A 189 3.96 6.13 -7.68
C ILE A 189 2.74 5.21 -7.70
N THR A 190 2.48 4.61 -8.85
CA THR A 190 1.33 3.73 -9.09
C THR A 190 1.50 2.33 -8.51
N GLY A 191 2.64 2.04 -7.93
CA GLY A 191 2.96 0.69 -7.46
C GLY A 191 2.15 0.23 -6.25
N THR A 192 1.70 1.15 -5.40
CA THR A 192 0.83 0.85 -4.25
C THR A 192 -0.15 1.99 -3.99
N GLU A 193 -1.31 1.65 -3.45
CA GLU A 193 -2.32 2.61 -3.00
C GLU A 193 -1.79 3.54 -1.90
N MET A 194 -0.83 3.06 -1.13
CA MET A 194 -0.15 3.81 -0.06
C MET A 194 0.70 4.95 -0.60
N ASN A 195 1.48 4.71 -1.66
CA ASN A 195 2.29 5.74 -2.30
C ASN A 195 1.39 6.88 -2.78
N LEU A 196 0.31 6.51 -3.48
CA LEU A 196 -0.66 7.46 -4.01
C LEU A 196 -1.33 8.30 -2.94
N LEU A 197 -1.78 7.67 -1.85
CA LEU A 197 -2.38 8.37 -0.72
C LEU A 197 -1.39 9.35 -0.09
N ALA A 198 -0.16 8.92 0.16
CA ALA A 198 0.87 9.75 0.76
C ALA A 198 1.20 10.99 -0.10
N LEU A 199 1.40 10.79 -1.39
CA LEU A 199 1.67 11.87 -2.32
C LEU A 199 0.50 12.86 -2.39
N GLN A 200 -0.73 12.35 -2.45
CA GLN A 200 -1.91 13.20 -2.48
C GLN A 200 -2.06 14.03 -1.19
N VAL A 201 -1.82 13.41 -0.02
CA VAL A 201 -1.88 14.11 1.27
C VAL A 201 -0.83 15.22 1.31
N VAL A 202 0.42 14.95 0.90
CA VAL A 202 1.49 15.96 0.87
C VAL A 202 1.17 17.05 -0.14
N THR A 203 0.78 16.70 -1.37
CA THR A 203 0.43 17.68 -2.42
C THR A 203 -0.71 18.59 -1.98
N ASN A 204 -1.76 18.02 -1.38
CA ASN A 204 -2.88 18.81 -0.86
C ASN A 204 -2.46 19.75 0.28
N THR A 205 -1.47 19.33 1.09
CA THR A 205 -0.98 20.11 2.24
C THR A 205 -0.06 21.25 1.83
N THR A 206 0.81 21.01 0.89
CA THR A 206 1.93 21.91 0.57
C THR A 206 1.77 22.61 -0.78
N GLY A 207 0.90 22.11 -1.64
CA GLY A 207 0.76 22.56 -3.04
C GLY A 207 1.92 22.10 -3.95
N VAL A 208 2.86 21.30 -3.44
CA VAL A 208 4.04 20.83 -4.20
C VAL A 208 3.78 19.41 -4.70
N PRO A 209 3.60 19.18 -6.01
CA PRO A 209 3.49 17.83 -6.57
C PRO A 209 4.88 17.19 -6.71
N VAL A 210 4.92 15.85 -6.74
CA VAL A 210 6.12 15.09 -7.12
C VAL A 210 5.90 14.51 -8.51
N GLU A 211 6.88 14.71 -9.38
CA GLU A 211 6.90 14.08 -10.70
C GLU A 211 7.22 12.59 -10.61
N TYR A 212 6.75 11.83 -11.60
CA TYR A 212 6.90 10.37 -11.61
C TYR A 212 8.37 9.90 -11.58
N VAL A 213 9.23 10.60 -12.34
CA VAL A 213 10.66 10.28 -12.42
C VAL A 213 11.38 10.66 -11.13
N ASP A 214 11.04 11.80 -10.53
CA ASP A 214 11.62 12.23 -9.26
C ASP A 214 11.29 11.25 -8.14
N PHE A 215 10.04 10.77 -8.08
CA PHE A 215 9.66 9.73 -7.14
C PHE A 215 10.51 8.47 -7.30
N ILE A 216 10.71 8.00 -8.54
CA ILE A 216 11.56 6.83 -8.80
C ILE A 216 12.97 7.06 -8.28
N ILE A 217 13.59 8.22 -8.58
CA ILE A 217 14.95 8.56 -8.13
C ILE A 217 15.01 8.58 -6.61
N GLN A 218 14.07 9.26 -5.95
CA GLN A 218 14.02 9.40 -4.50
C GLN A 218 13.83 8.06 -3.78
N MET A 219 13.03 7.15 -4.39
CA MET A 219 12.68 5.84 -3.82
C MET A 219 13.62 4.70 -4.23
N ALA A 220 14.47 4.88 -5.25
CA ALA A 220 15.28 3.82 -5.82
C ALA A 220 16.12 3.03 -4.79
N PRO A 221 16.92 3.65 -3.90
CA PRO A 221 17.76 2.89 -2.96
C PRO A 221 16.93 2.05 -2.00
N PHE A 222 15.84 2.64 -1.49
CA PHE A 222 14.93 1.94 -0.59
C PHE A 222 14.29 0.73 -1.28
N SER A 223 13.75 0.94 -2.47
CA SER A 223 13.04 -0.09 -3.23
C SER A 223 13.97 -1.24 -3.65
N ILE A 224 15.19 -0.92 -4.10
CA ILE A 224 16.19 -1.93 -4.46
C ILE A 224 16.57 -2.74 -3.21
N PHE A 225 16.84 -2.08 -2.09
CA PHE A 225 17.18 -2.75 -0.85
C PHE A 225 16.01 -3.60 -0.33
N TYR A 226 14.76 -3.09 -0.44
CA TYR A 226 13.57 -3.84 -0.05
C TYR A 226 13.37 -5.09 -0.91
N MET A 227 13.57 -5.02 -2.23
CA MET A 227 13.52 -6.18 -3.12
C MET A 227 14.60 -7.20 -2.77
N ALA A 228 15.84 -6.75 -2.54
CA ALA A 228 16.94 -7.62 -2.12
C ALA A 228 16.66 -8.32 -0.79
N CYS A 229 16.20 -7.58 0.22
CA CYS A 229 15.74 -8.13 1.50
C CYS A 229 14.58 -9.11 1.32
N SER A 230 13.66 -8.84 0.41
CA SER A 230 12.51 -9.72 0.13
C SER A 230 12.95 -11.06 -0.45
N ILE A 231 13.89 -11.06 -1.39
CA ILE A 231 14.50 -12.29 -1.91
C ILE A 231 15.23 -13.04 -0.78
N MET A 232 16.04 -12.36 0.01
CA MET A 232 16.76 -12.96 1.15
C MET A 232 15.78 -13.57 2.16
N MET A 233 14.67 -12.90 2.45
CA MET A 233 13.63 -13.39 3.36
C MET A 233 13.05 -14.74 2.89
N VAL A 234 12.79 -14.90 1.59
CA VAL A 234 12.30 -16.16 1.03
C VAL A 234 13.28 -17.29 1.32
N PHE A 235 14.59 -17.05 1.21
CA PHE A 235 15.61 -18.04 1.56
C PHE A 235 15.69 -18.33 3.05
N ILE A 236 15.54 -17.32 3.91
CA ILE A 236 15.49 -17.49 5.37
C ILE A 236 14.28 -18.33 5.76
N ILE A 237 13.11 -18.06 5.15
CA ILE A 237 11.88 -18.80 5.39
C ILE A 237 12.04 -20.25 4.95
N ARG A 238 12.56 -20.50 3.76
CA ARG A 238 12.83 -21.85 3.24
C ARG A 238 13.78 -22.64 4.15
N GLY A 239 14.81 -21.98 4.67
CA GLY A 239 15.85 -22.62 5.47
C GLY A 239 16.63 -23.66 4.65
N LYS A 240 16.81 -24.85 5.24
CA LYS A 240 17.56 -25.98 4.63
C LYS A 240 16.68 -26.88 3.74
N GLU A 241 15.39 -26.65 3.68
CA GLU A 241 14.49 -27.46 2.84
C GLU A 241 14.80 -27.26 1.35
N ARG A 242 14.71 -28.35 0.60
CA ARG A 242 14.91 -28.35 -0.87
C ARG A 242 13.70 -28.98 -1.54
N LEU A 243 13.37 -28.54 -2.73
CA LEU A 243 12.40 -29.23 -3.58
C LEU A 243 12.97 -30.59 -3.97
N GLN A 244 12.20 -31.66 -3.80
CA GLN A 244 12.65 -33.02 -4.12
C GLN A 244 12.86 -33.22 -5.63
N ASN A 245 12.13 -32.47 -6.47
CA ASN A 245 12.17 -32.54 -7.93
C ASN A 245 12.26 -31.12 -8.54
N GLU A 246 13.41 -30.45 -8.43
CA GLU A 246 13.57 -29.12 -9.04
C GLU A 246 13.43 -29.16 -10.58
N GLU A 247 13.81 -30.25 -11.24
CA GLU A 247 13.64 -30.42 -12.70
C GLU A 247 12.16 -30.42 -13.12
N SER A 248 11.30 -30.96 -12.29
CA SER A 248 9.84 -30.96 -12.53
C SER A 248 9.22 -29.55 -12.45
N LEU A 249 9.90 -28.58 -11.81
CA LEU A 249 9.37 -27.23 -11.65
C LEU A 249 9.17 -26.55 -13.01
N LYS A 250 10.13 -26.67 -13.91
CA LYS A 250 10.03 -26.11 -15.27
C LYS A 250 8.90 -26.76 -16.06
N THR A 251 8.80 -28.08 -16.00
CA THR A 251 7.75 -28.85 -16.68
C THR A 251 6.37 -28.41 -16.20
N VAL A 252 6.19 -28.28 -14.87
CA VAL A 252 4.91 -27.80 -14.28
C VAL A 252 4.57 -26.38 -14.75
N LEU A 253 5.56 -25.48 -14.81
CA LEU A 253 5.32 -24.12 -15.31
C LEU A 253 4.94 -24.10 -16.79
N GLU A 254 5.61 -24.93 -17.63
CA GLU A 254 5.32 -25.05 -19.05
C GLU A 254 3.92 -25.69 -19.29
N GLU A 255 3.56 -26.68 -18.51
CA GLU A 255 2.21 -27.28 -18.55
C GLU A 255 1.14 -26.26 -18.21
N ARG A 256 1.34 -25.51 -17.11
CA ARG A 256 0.40 -24.43 -16.72
C ARG A 256 0.28 -23.34 -17.79
N LEU A 257 1.38 -23.04 -18.48
CA LEU A 257 1.35 -22.09 -19.58
C LEU A 257 0.60 -22.65 -20.79
N LYS A 258 0.80 -23.93 -21.12
CA LYS A 258 0.07 -24.63 -22.21
C LYS A 258 -1.44 -24.71 -21.93
N GLU A 259 -1.83 -24.95 -20.68
CA GLU A 259 -3.24 -24.93 -20.25
C GLU A 259 -3.94 -23.59 -20.55
N MET A 260 -3.20 -22.48 -20.56
CA MET A 260 -3.75 -21.17 -20.89
C MET A 260 -4.03 -20.99 -22.39
N GLY A 261 -3.53 -21.86 -23.24
CA GLY A 261 -3.68 -21.75 -24.70
C GLY A 261 -2.93 -20.55 -25.31
N PRO A 262 -3.23 -20.21 -26.57
CA PRO A 262 -2.63 -19.06 -27.26
C PRO A 262 -3.03 -17.74 -26.61
N VAL A 263 -2.25 -16.69 -26.88
CA VAL A 263 -2.56 -15.33 -26.41
C VAL A 263 -3.89 -14.87 -26.99
N SER A 264 -4.82 -14.46 -26.14
CA SER A 264 -6.13 -14.00 -26.57
C SER A 264 -6.11 -12.54 -27.06
N ALA A 265 -7.09 -12.17 -27.87
CA ALA A 265 -7.24 -10.78 -28.32
C ALA A 265 -7.44 -9.81 -27.13
N ASP A 266 -8.12 -10.25 -26.09
CA ASP A 266 -8.35 -9.44 -24.89
C ASP A 266 -7.08 -9.25 -24.06
N GLU A 267 -6.19 -10.26 -24.01
CA GLU A 267 -4.85 -10.10 -23.41
C GLU A 267 -4.03 -9.05 -24.18
N ILE A 268 -4.06 -9.06 -25.50
CA ILE A 268 -3.34 -8.06 -26.32
C ILE A 268 -3.93 -6.66 -26.10
N LYS A 269 -5.26 -6.51 -26.14
CA LYS A 269 -5.93 -5.23 -25.93
C LYS A 269 -5.59 -4.62 -24.57
N ILE A 270 -5.71 -5.39 -23.48
CA ILE A 270 -5.42 -4.87 -22.13
C ILE A 270 -3.91 -4.55 -22.00
N PHE A 271 -3.02 -5.36 -22.58
CA PHE A 271 -1.59 -5.06 -22.57
C PHE A 271 -1.29 -3.73 -23.27
N LEU A 272 -1.89 -3.48 -24.44
CA LEU A 272 -1.72 -2.23 -25.19
C LEU A 272 -2.27 -1.03 -24.41
N VAL A 273 -3.48 -1.13 -23.85
CA VAL A 273 -4.10 -0.05 -23.05
C VAL A 273 -3.22 0.32 -21.84
N LEU A 274 -2.72 -0.69 -21.14
CA LEU A 274 -1.83 -0.46 -19.98
C LEU A 274 -0.47 0.09 -20.39
N SER A 275 0.09 -0.37 -21.52
CA SER A 275 1.35 0.15 -22.05
C SER A 275 1.25 1.62 -22.46
N ILE A 276 0.14 2.01 -23.12
CA ILE A 276 -0.14 3.41 -23.46
C ILE A 276 -0.27 4.25 -22.19
N GLY A 277 -0.99 3.75 -21.19
CA GLY A 277 -1.11 4.41 -19.89
C GLY A 277 0.25 4.62 -19.22
N PHE A 278 1.10 3.60 -19.21
CA PHE A 278 2.45 3.69 -18.67
C PHE A 278 3.33 4.70 -19.42
N ILE A 279 3.30 4.69 -20.76
CA ILE A 279 4.01 5.68 -21.57
C ILE A 279 3.54 7.08 -21.22
N ALA A 280 2.22 7.29 -21.10
CA ALA A 280 1.67 8.57 -20.70
C ALA A 280 2.14 9.01 -19.30
N PHE A 281 2.31 8.09 -18.33
CA PHE A 281 2.93 8.43 -17.05
C PHE A 281 4.36 8.96 -17.19
N VAL A 282 5.20 8.25 -17.94
CA VAL A 282 6.60 8.64 -18.10
C VAL A 282 6.74 9.95 -18.87
N THR A 283 5.78 10.27 -19.71
CA THR A 283 5.77 11.48 -20.54
C THR A 283 4.96 12.63 -19.94
N GLU A 284 4.59 12.57 -18.66
CA GLU A 284 3.82 13.61 -17.94
C GLU A 284 4.41 15.01 -18.11
N GLN A 285 5.75 15.13 -18.14
CA GLN A 285 6.46 16.38 -18.35
C GLN A 285 6.13 17.08 -19.68
N TRP A 286 5.71 16.31 -20.71
CA TRP A 286 5.43 16.83 -22.04
C TRP A 286 3.96 17.25 -22.22
N HIS A 287 3.03 16.54 -21.63
CA HIS A 287 1.59 16.80 -21.80
C HIS A 287 0.93 17.43 -20.56
N HIS A 288 1.62 17.50 -19.43
CA HIS A 288 1.18 18.11 -18.17
C HIS A 288 -0.14 17.55 -17.61
N LEU A 289 -0.54 16.35 -18.01
CA LEU A 289 -1.71 15.66 -17.43
C LEU A 289 -1.26 14.88 -16.20
N PRO A 290 -1.83 15.12 -15.01
CA PRO A 290 -1.47 14.37 -13.81
C PRO A 290 -1.62 12.87 -14.02
N GLY A 291 -0.62 12.08 -13.61
CA GLY A 291 -0.61 10.63 -13.83
C GLY A 291 -1.84 9.93 -13.26
N ALA A 292 -2.38 10.42 -12.13
CA ALA A 292 -3.64 9.91 -11.58
C ALA A 292 -4.84 10.07 -12.52
N PHE A 293 -4.89 11.17 -13.28
CA PHE A 293 -5.93 11.40 -14.29
C PHE A 293 -5.76 10.47 -15.49
N VAL A 294 -4.52 10.34 -15.98
CA VAL A 294 -4.20 9.40 -17.08
C VAL A 294 -4.65 7.99 -16.71
N PHE A 295 -4.35 7.54 -15.49
CA PHE A 295 -4.72 6.20 -15.05
C PHE A 295 -6.24 6.03 -14.89
N ALA A 296 -6.94 7.05 -14.43
CA ALA A 296 -8.40 7.04 -14.40
C ALA A 296 -8.98 6.86 -15.80
N LEU A 297 -8.43 7.53 -16.81
CA LEU A 297 -8.83 7.38 -18.22
C LEU A 297 -8.53 5.98 -18.76
N VAL A 298 -7.40 5.37 -18.41
CA VAL A 298 -7.04 3.99 -18.79
C VAL A 298 -8.10 3.00 -18.31
N GLY A 299 -8.55 3.10 -17.05
CA GLY A 299 -9.63 2.27 -16.53
C GLY A 299 -10.96 2.46 -17.25
N MET A 300 -11.31 3.72 -17.56
CA MET A 300 -12.53 4.04 -18.32
C MET A 300 -12.46 3.53 -19.78
N ALA A 301 -11.27 3.55 -20.40
CA ALA A 301 -11.07 3.04 -21.75
C ALA A 301 -11.41 1.55 -21.89
N CYS A 302 -11.31 0.76 -20.78
CA CYS A 302 -11.70 -0.64 -20.78
C CYS A 302 -13.20 -0.87 -21.10
N PHE A 303 -14.05 0.14 -20.89
CA PHE A 303 -15.50 0.07 -21.20
C PHE A 303 -15.84 0.58 -22.58
N MET A 304 -14.90 1.17 -23.34
CA MET A 304 -15.20 1.77 -24.63
C MET A 304 -15.65 0.74 -25.66
N PRO A 305 -16.60 1.11 -26.57
CA PRO A 305 -16.98 0.28 -27.71
C PRO A 305 -15.75 -0.10 -28.54
N GLY A 306 -15.62 -1.36 -28.91
CA GLY A 306 -14.46 -1.91 -29.62
C GLY A 306 -13.37 -2.45 -28.70
N MET A 307 -13.17 -1.90 -27.51
CA MET A 307 -12.35 -2.54 -26.47
C MET A 307 -13.10 -3.70 -25.80
N ASN A 308 -14.27 -3.42 -25.24
CA ASN A 308 -15.14 -4.39 -24.56
C ASN A 308 -14.38 -5.24 -23.51
N LEU A 309 -13.38 -4.62 -22.86
CA LEU A 309 -12.54 -5.27 -21.88
C LEU A 309 -13.18 -5.30 -20.50
N ALA A 310 -14.02 -4.33 -20.16
CA ALA A 310 -14.75 -4.29 -18.90
C ALA A 310 -16.25 -4.30 -19.16
N THR A 311 -17.00 -4.90 -18.25
CA THR A 311 -18.46 -5.06 -18.32
C THR A 311 -19.12 -4.48 -17.08
N GLU A 312 -20.44 -4.32 -17.09
CA GLU A 312 -21.20 -3.94 -15.91
C GLU A 312 -21.01 -4.92 -14.73
N GLN A 313 -20.76 -6.19 -15.03
CA GLN A 313 -20.46 -7.19 -13.98
C GLN A 313 -19.13 -6.92 -13.30
N ASP A 314 -18.12 -6.45 -14.03
CA ASP A 314 -16.82 -6.06 -13.45
C ASP A 314 -17.00 -4.83 -12.56
N LEU A 315 -17.84 -3.87 -12.97
CA LEU A 315 -18.21 -2.70 -12.18
C LEU A 315 -18.87 -3.10 -10.84
N ARG A 316 -19.81 -4.05 -10.88
CA ARG A 316 -20.50 -4.54 -9.67
C ARG A 316 -19.57 -5.26 -8.68
N LYS A 317 -18.44 -5.78 -9.15
CA LYS A 317 -17.41 -6.43 -8.32
C LYS A 317 -16.40 -5.46 -7.70
N VAL A 318 -16.46 -4.18 -8.06
CA VAL A 318 -15.57 -3.17 -7.46
C VAL A 318 -15.82 -3.08 -5.96
N ASN A 319 -14.74 -3.12 -5.20
CA ASN A 319 -14.80 -2.97 -3.74
C ASN A 319 -15.06 -1.51 -3.36
N LEU A 320 -16.33 -1.09 -3.38
CA LEU A 320 -16.74 0.25 -2.98
C LEU A 320 -16.35 0.57 -1.52
N SER A 321 -16.35 -0.44 -0.65
CA SER A 321 -15.92 -0.29 0.76
C SER A 321 -14.50 0.23 0.87
N PHE A 322 -13.61 -0.22 -0.01
CA PHE A 322 -12.24 0.27 -0.08
C PHE A 322 -12.18 1.75 -0.49
N LEU A 323 -12.96 2.17 -1.47
CA LEU A 323 -12.98 3.57 -1.93
C LEU A 323 -13.53 4.52 -0.86
N ILE A 324 -14.58 4.12 -0.13
CA ILE A 324 -15.13 4.89 0.99
C ILE A 324 -14.06 5.02 2.10
N PHE A 325 -13.38 3.94 2.44
CA PHE A 325 -12.31 3.95 3.43
C PHE A 325 -11.14 4.88 3.01
N LEU A 326 -10.69 4.76 1.76
CA LEU A 326 -9.64 5.63 1.21
C LEU A 326 -10.02 7.11 1.29
N ALA A 327 -11.22 7.46 0.83
CA ALA A 327 -11.70 8.83 0.84
C ALA A 327 -11.80 9.41 2.26
N ALA A 328 -12.19 8.60 3.25
CA ALA A 328 -12.23 9.01 4.65
C ALA A 328 -10.82 9.22 5.24
N CYS A 329 -9.85 8.38 4.89
CA CYS A 329 -8.45 8.60 5.29
C CYS A 329 -7.92 9.94 4.74
N MET A 330 -8.24 10.28 3.50
CA MET A 330 -7.90 11.59 2.91
C MET A 330 -8.64 12.74 3.59
N SER A 331 -9.90 12.53 3.99
CA SER A 331 -10.71 13.53 4.71
C SER A 331 -10.07 13.95 6.04
N ILE A 332 -9.41 13.02 6.77
CA ILE A 332 -8.68 13.34 8.00
C ILE A 332 -7.65 14.44 7.71
N GLY A 333 -6.85 14.27 6.66
CA GLY A 333 -5.84 15.26 6.26
C GLY A 333 -6.44 16.61 5.84
N ALA A 334 -7.50 16.60 5.05
CA ALA A 334 -8.18 17.80 4.57
C ALA A 334 -8.80 18.61 5.73
N VAL A 335 -9.45 17.93 6.67
CA VAL A 335 -10.05 18.57 7.85
C VAL A 335 -8.98 19.08 8.81
N ALA A 336 -7.90 18.32 9.01
CA ALA A 336 -6.77 18.77 9.81
C ALA A 336 -6.17 20.09 9.28
N GLN A 337 -6.07 20.23 7.95
CA GLN A 337 -5.62 21.47 7.32
C GLN A 337 -6.56 22.64 7.55
N ASP A 338 -7.86 22.44 7.35
CA ASP A 338 -8.91 23.46 7.59
C ASP A 338 -8.86 24.00 9.03
N LEU A 339 -8.50 23.13 9.98
CA LEU A 339 -8.32 23.47 11.39
C LEU A 339 -6.94 24.02 11.75
N ASN A 340 -6.01 24.20 10.80
CA ASN A 340 -4.61 24.63 11.02
C ASN A 340 -3.79 23.71 11.95
N ILE A 341 -4.18 22.45 12.12
CA ILE A 341 -3.48 21.47 12.97
C ILE A 341 -2.03 21.23 12.51
N PRO A 342 -1.74 21.09 11.19
CA PRO A 342 -0.36 20.91 10.74
C PRO A 342 0.58 22.04 11.17
N LYS A 343 0.11 23.30 11.15
CA LYS A 343 0.88 24.46 11.60
C LYS A 343 1.17 24.41 13.11
N TRP A 344 0.18 24.01 13.91
CA TRP A 344 0.35 23.85 15.35
C TRP A 344 1.38 22.74 15.66
N ILE A 345 1.26 21.58 15.00
CA ILE A 345 2.21 20.48 15.16
C ILE A 345 3.62 20.92 14.74
N SER A 346 3.76 21.59 13.59
CA SER A 346 5.05 22.10 13.12
C SER A 346 5.71 23.02 14.14
N ALA A 347 4.95 23.96 14.73
CA ALA A 347 5.48 24.88 15.73
C ALA A 347 6.00 24.17 17.00
N HIS A 348 5.36 23.08 17.42
CA HIS A 348 5.78 22.33 18.62
C HIS A 348 6.82 21.26 18.31
N MET A 349 6.78 20.64 17.13
CA MET A 349 7.78 19.65 16.75
C MET A 349 9.14 20.26 16.43
N SER A 350 9.17 21.49 15.89
CA SER A 350 10.44 22.17 15.62
C SER A 350 11.32 22.27 16.85
N SER A 351 10.74 22.56 18.02
CA SER A 351 11.47 22.62 19.30
C SER A 351 12.04 21.27 19.76
N LEU A 352 11.39 20.16 19.41
CA LEU A 352 11.87 18.81 19.76
C LEU A 352 13.10 18.40 18.95
N PHE A 353 13.23 18.95 17.74
CA PHE A 353 14.30 18.59 16.81
C PHE A 353 15.34 19.71 16.61
N GLU A 354 15.16 20.86 17.24
CA GLU A 354 16.18 21.94 17.23
C GLU A 354 17.55 21.38 17.64
N GLY A 355 18.53 21.56 16.75
CA GLY A 355 19.90 21.10 16.94
C GLY A 355 20.17 19.59 16.78
N ARG A 356 19.15 18.75 16.50
CA ARG A 356 19.30 17.28 16.40
C ARG A 356 19.49 16.75 14.98
N GLY A 357 19.34 17.57 13.96
CA GLY A 357 19.62 17.25 12.56
C GLY A 357 18.58 16.36 11.86
N ALA A 358 18.56 16.44 10.52
CA ALA A 358 17.60 15.74 9.67
C ALA A 358 17.62 14.21 9.81
N VAL A 359 18.79 13.61 10.06
CA VAL A 359 18.94 12.14 10.23
C VAL A 359 18.07 11.64 11.37
N MET A 360 18.05 12.36 12.50
CA MET A 360 17.26 11.96 13.66
C MET A 360 15.77 12.09 13.39
N ALA A 361 15.32 13.17 12.74
CA ALA A 361 13.93 13.37 12.41
C ALA A 361 13.40 12.30 11.43
N ILE A 362 14.19 11.95 10.41
CA ILE A 362 13.87 10.90 9.44
C ILE A 362 13.80 9.54 10.14
N SER A 363 14.78 9.23 10.97
CA SER A 363 14.79 7.96 11.74
C SER A 363 13.62 7.87 12.71
N PHE A 364 13.26 8.98 13.36
CA PHE A 364 12.09 9.05 14.24
C PHE A 364 10.80 8.81 13.45
N SER A 365 10.64 9.44 12.28
CA SER A 365 9.46 9.24 11.43
C SER A 365 9.33 7.77 10.97
N TYR A 366 10.45 7.12 10.66
CA TYR A 366 10.47 5.68 10.36
C TYR A 366 9.99 4.84 11.55
N VAL A 367 10.56 5.07 12.74
CA VAL A 367 10.19 4.33 13.97
C VAL A 367 8.73 4.60 14.33
N LEU A 368 8.27 5.83 14.16
CA LEU A 368 6.86 6.20 14.34
C LEU A 368 5.96 5.37 13.39
N GLY A 369 6.35 5.25 12.13
CA GLY A 369 5.63 4.42 11.16
C GLY A 369 5.54 2.95 11.61
N VAL A 370 6.65 2.37 12.08
CA VAL A 370 6.67 1.00 12.61
C VAL A 370 5.73 0.84 13.80
N ILE A 371 5.78 1.75 14.77
CA ILE A 371 4.93 1.67 15.98
C ILE A 371 3.46 1.84 15.62
N VAL A 372 3.14 2.83 14.80
CA VAL A 372 1.76 3.15 14.42
C VAL A 372 1.14 2.01 13.60
N ASN A 373 1.93 1.30 12.80
CA ASN A 373 1.47 0.16 12.02
C ASN A 373 0.89 -0.98 12.88
N PHE A 374 1.34 -1.14 14.12
CA PHE A 374 0.74 -2.10 15.06
C PHE A 374 -0.61 -1.65 15.62
N LEU A 375 -0.91 -0.35 15.56
CA LEU A 375 -2.09 0.25 16.19
C LEU A 375 -3.22 0.51 15.20
N MET A 376 -2.88 0.82 13.94
CA MET A 376 -3.86 1.16 12.90
C MET A 376 -3.37 0.75 11.52
N THR A 377 -4.30 0.69 10.56
CA THR A 377 -3.92 0.37 9.18
C THR A 377 -3.00 1.44 8.59
N PRO A 378 -2.06 1.06 7.72
CA PRO A 378 -1.13 2.01 7.10
C PRO A 378 -1.83 3.20 6.42
N MET A 379 -2.98 2.98 5.76
CA MET A 379 -3.73 4.08 5.10
C MET A 379 -4.28 5.09 6.11
N ALA A 380 -4.82 4.63 7.23
CA ALA A 380 -5.29 5.52 8.30
C ALA A 380 -4.13 6.31 8.92
N ALA A 381 -2.96 5.68 9.08
CA ALA A 381 -1.75 6.33 9.57
C ALA A 381 -1.27 7.45 8.64
N VAL A 382 -1.23 7.21 7.33
CA VAL A 382 -0.87 8.24 6.35
C VAL A 382 -1.89 9.38 6.35
N GLY A 383 -3.18 9.08 6.40
CA GLY A 383 -4.23 10.10 6.49
C GLY A 383 -4.09 10.99 7.73
N ALA A 384 -3.77 10.40 8.88
CA ALA A 384 -3.66 11.12 10.16
C ALA A 384 -2.32 11.89 10.30
N LEU A 385 -1.20 11.30 9.89
CA LEU A 385 0.14 11.80 10.17
C LEU A 385 0.84 12.45 8.97
N GLY A 386 0.40 12.14 7.74
CA GLY A 386 1.06 12.62 6.52
C GLY A 386 1.07 14.15 6.42
N SER A 387 -0.07 14.80 6.64
CA SER A 387 -0.17 16.27 6.60
C SER A 387 0.68 16.98 7.68
N PRO A 388 0.61 16.58 8.96
CA PRO A 388 1.49 17.13 10.00
C PRO A 388 2.98 16.97 9.68
N LEU A 389 3.39 15.80 9.22
CA LEU A 389 4.79 15.53 8.91
C LEU A 389 5.28 16.32 7.68
N ALA A 390 4.41 16.52 6.68
CA ALA A 390 4.75 17.27 5.47
C ALA A 390 5.15 18.73 5.74
N VAL A 391 4.61 19.37 6.78
CA VAL A 391 4.91 20.78 7.13
C VAL A 391 5.90 20.93 8.30
N SER A 392 6.34 19.82 8.89
CA SER A 392 7.27 19.86 10.02
C SER A 392 8.71 20.12 9.58
N LEU A 393 9.47 20.85 10.40
CA LEU A 393 10.94 21.02 10.36
C LEU A 393 11.54 21.78 9.17
N GLY A 394 10.77 22.42 8.30
CA GLY A 394 11.32 23.19 7.17
C GLY A 394 12.16 22.36 6.17
N MET A 395 12.05 21.03 6.21
CA MET A 395 12.63 20.12 5.23
C MET A 395 11.72 19.96 4.02
N ASP A 396 12.20 19.25 2.98
CA ASP A 396 11.33 18.87 1.87
C ASP A 396 10.10 18.10 2.42
N PRO A 397 8.89 18.48 2.01
CA PRO A 397 7.63 17.93 2.54
C PRO A 397 7.52 16.41 2.48
N TYR A 398 8.16 15.80 1.49
CA TYR A 398 8.09 14.36 1.26
C TYR A 398 9.04 13.56 2.15
N THR A 399 10.12 14.16 2.66
CA THR A 399 11.18 13.46 3.40
C THR A 399 10.66 12.66 4.59
N LEU A 400 9.89 13.29 5.47
CA LEU A 400 9.37 12.64 6.67
C LEU A 400 8.21 11.71 6.35
N VAL A 401 7.40 12.03 5.34
CA VAL A 401 6.29 11.19 4.89
C VAL A 401 6.80 9.91 4.23
N TYR A 402 7.88 9.96 3.45
CA TYR A 402 8.54 8.77 2.93
C TYR A 402 9.11 7.90 4.04
N ALA A 403 9.76 8.49 5.04
CA ALA A 403 10.25 7.75 6.19
C ALA A 403 9.11 7.07 6.96
N LEU A 404 7.97 7.75 7.13
CA LEU A 404 6.75 7.17 7.70
C LEU A 404 6.27 5.97 6.87
N LEU A 405 6.16 6.13 5.54
CA LEU A 405 5.77 5.04 4.64
C LEU A 405 6.67 3.82 4.76
N TYR A 406 7.98 4.05 4.87
CA TYR A 406 8.94 2.97 5.05
C TYR A 406 8.74 2.22 6.36
N GLY A 407 8.40 2.93 7.43
CA GLY A 407 8.02 2.33 8.71
C GLY A 407 6.73 1.52 8.62
N LEU A 408 5.69 2.10 8.01
CA LEU A 408 4.40 1.45 7.79
C LEU A 408 4.50 0.21 6.87
N GLY A 409 5.52 0.15 6.00
CA GLY A 409 5.82 -1.02 5.18
C GLY A 409 6.52 -2.17 5.92
N GLN A 410 6.89 -2.00 7.19
CA GLN A 410 7.54 -3.03 8.00
C GLN A 410 6.51 -3.89 8.72
N LEU A 411 5.86 -4.75 7.95
CA LEU A 411 4.83 -5.65 8.47
C LEU A 411 5.46 -6.78 9.30
N LEU A 412 4.79 -7.17 10.37
CA LEU A 412 5.17 -8.29 11.24
C LEU A 412 4.02 -9.31 11.37
N PHE A 413 2.79 -8.83 11.45
CA PHE A 413 1.60 -9.66 11.64
C PHE A 413 0.65 -9.60 10.44
N PRO A 414 -0.08 -10.69 10.16
CA PRO A 414 -1.00 -10.77 9.03
C PRO A 414 -2.12 -9.73 9.03
N TYR A 415 -2.59 -9.31 10.20
CA TYR A 415 -3.72 -8.36 10.32
C TYR A 415 -3.39 -6.91 9.95
N GLU A 416 -2.11 -6.57 9.88
CA GLU A 416 -1.66 -5.20 9.63
C GLU A 416 -2.08 -4.68 8.24
N ILE A 417 -2.18 -5.59 7.25
CA ILE A 417 -2.61 -5.23 5.90
C ILE A 417 -3.38 -6.36 5.20
N GLY A 418 -4.46 -6.00 4.50
CA GLY A 418 -5.38 -6.96 3.91
C GLY A 418 -4.77 -7.97 2.94
N TYR A 419 -3.77 -7.59 2.14
CA TYR A 419 -3.13 -8.53 1.22
C TYR A 419 -2.16 -9.51 1.92
N LEU A 420 -1.57 -9.15 3.06
CA LEU A 420 -0.82 -10.10 3.87
C LEU A 420 -1.77 -11.09 4.57
N LEU A 421 -2.90 -10.58 5.08
CA LEU A 421 -3.96 -11.42 5.64
C LEU A 421 -4.49 -12.43 4.60
N TYR A 422 -4.78 -11.95 3.37
CA TYR A 422 -5.19 -12.82 2.25
C TYR A 422 -4.15 -13.93 2.00
N THR A 423 -2.86 -13.56 1.98
CA THR A 423 -1.76 -14.51 1.79
C THR A 423 -1.74 -15.57 2.89
N PHE A 424 -1.99 -15.15 4.12
CA PHE A 424 -2.04 -16.06 5.28
C PHE A 424 -3.25 -17.00 5.25
N MET A 425 -4.40 -16.50 4.77
CA MET A 425 -5.62 -17.30 4.60
C MET A 425 -5.48 -18.41 3.53
N SER A 426 -4.41 -18.39 2.72
CA SER A 426 -4.07 -19.50 1.80
C SER A 426 -3.91 -20.84 2.53
N GLY A 427 -3.69 -20.83 3.84
CA GLY A 427 -3.47 -22.02 4.67
C GLY A 427 -2.11 -22.71 4.49
N ALA A 428 -1.25 -22.16 3.61
CA ALA A 428 0.05 -22.73 3.28
C ALA A 428 1.23 -21.91 3.83
N VAL A 429 0.96 -21.00 4.77
CA VAL A 429 1.96 -20.18 5.46
C VAL A 429 1.84 -20.36 6.97
N THR A 430 2.96 -20.59 7.63
CA THR A 430 3.03 -20.71 9.08
C THR A 430 3.67 -19.45 9.68
N LEU A 431 2.99 -18.78 10.62
CA LEU A 431 3.45 -17.52 11.22
C LEU A 431 4.87 -17.64 11.79
N ARG A 432 5.19 -18.74 12.47
CA ARG A 432 6.51 -19.01 13.03
C ARG A 432 7.63 -18.96 11.98
N HIS A 433 7.35 -19.34 10.72
CA HIS A 433 8.35 -19.35 9.65
C HIS A 433 8.68 -17.93 9.17
N ILE A 434 7.73 -17.01 9.23
CA ILE A 434 7.86 -15.67 8.63
C ILE A 434 8.27 -14.59 9.62
N MET A 435 7.88 -14.68 10.91
CA MET A 435 8.14 -13.63 11.90
C MET A 435 9.62 -13.27 12.03
N GLY A 436 10.50 -14.27 12.08
CA GLY A 436 11.94 -14.03 12.20
C GLY A 436 12.49 -13.27 10.99
N ALA A 437 12.05 -13.61 9.79
CA ALA A 437 12.49 -12.93 8.56
C ALA A 437 11.99 -11.48 8.49
N PHE A 438 10.74 -11.23 8.88
CA PHE A 438 10.19 -9.88 8.96
C PHE A 438 10.88 -9.03 10.02
N ALA A 439 11.13 -9.58 11.21
CA ALA A 439 11.87 -8.88 12.27
C ALA A 439 13.30 -8.50 11.82
N ILE A 440 14.01 -9.42 11.16
CA ILE A 440 15.37 -9.15 10.61
C ILE A 440 15.28 -8.00 9.59
N ARG A 441 14.29 -8.01 8.67
CA ARG A 441 14.08 -6.93 7.72
C ARG A 441 13.84 -5.59 8.40
N MET A 442 12.95 -5.53 9.39
CA MET A 442 12.64 -4.32 10.13
C MET A 442 13.90 -3.71 10.80
N VAL A 443 14.74 -4.54 11.41
CA VAL A 443 16.00 -4.11 12.00
C VAL A 443 16.98 -3.65 10.91
N ALA A 444 17.11 -4.38 9.81
CA ALA A 444 17.97 -3.98 8.71
C ALA A 444 17.61 -2.60 8.16
N PHE A 445 16.31 -2.28 8.03
CA PHE A 445 15.87 -0.97 7.59
C PHE A 445 16.11 0.14 8.61
N ALA A 446 16.04 -0.15 9.91
CA ALA A 446 16.39 0.83 10.93
C ALA A 446 17.84 1.33 10.81
N PHE A 447 18.76 0.48 10.34
CA PHE A 447 20.14 0.87 10.02
C PHE A 447 20.31 1.42 8.60
N PHE A 448 19.60 0.87 7.63
CA PHE A 448 19.69 1.30 6.22
C PHE A 448 19.30 2.78 6.05
N ILE A 449 18.26 3.23 6.72
CA ILE A 449 17.76 4.60 6.60
C ILE A 449 18.82 5.63 6.96
N PRO A 450 19.39 5.65 8.18
CA PRO A 450 20.39 6.66 8.56
C PRO A 450 21.73 6.49 7.83
N LEU A 451 22.14 5.26 7.51
CA LEU A 451 23.47 4.99 6.99
C LEU A 451 23.58 5.07 5.45
N ILE A 452 22.51 4.79 4.72
CA ILE A 452 22.52 4.71 3.27
C ILE A 452 21.52 5.68 2.63
N LEU A 453 20.25 5.63 3.07
CA LEU A 453 19.19 6.41 2.43
C LEU A 453 19.37 7.92 2.64
N VAL A 454 19.63 8.36 3.86
CA VAL A 454 19.82 9.78 4.15
C VAL A 454 21.05 10.37 3.45
N PRO A 455 22.23 9.73 3.43
CA PRO A 455 23.35 10.17 2.60
C PRO A 455 23.03 10.25 1.11
N TYR A 456 22.31 9.26 0.58
CA TYR A 456 21.87 9.29 -0.82
C TYR A 456 20.94 10.46 -1.10
N TRP A 457 19.94 10.74 -0.26
CA TRP A 457 19.05 11.89 -0.43
C TRP A 457 19.79 13.24 -0.42
N LYS A 458 20.85 13.34 0.39
CA LYS A 458 21.74 14.51 0.33
C LYS A 458 22.51 14.59 -0.99
N MET A 459 23.00 13.47 -1.51
CA MET A 459 23.75 13.40 -2.75
C MET A 459 22.92 13.79 -3.97
N VAL A 460 21.66 13.38 -4.02
CA VAL A 460 20.72 13.72 -5.12
C VAL A 460 20.03 15.08 -4.95
N GLY A 461 20.35 15.83 -3.87
CA GLY A 461 19.79 17.16 -3.61
C GLY A 461 18.34 17.17 -3.09
N PHE A 462 17.78 15.97 -2.76
CA PHE A 462 16.45 15.85 -2.16
C PHE A 462 16.41 16.31 -0.70
N LEU A 463 17.48 16.10 0.04
CA LEU A 463 17.66 16.58 1.40
C LEU A 463 18.76 17.64 1.42
N LYS A 464 18.37 18.88 1.75
CA LYS A 464 19.30 20.03 1.90
C LYS A 464 20.03 20.02 3.23
#